data_6499921e817d38ef3f3772296c437acf
#
_entry.id   6499921e817d38ef3f3772296c437acf
#
_cell.length_a   1.000
_cell.length_b   1.000
_cell.length_c   1.000
_cell.angle_alpha   90.00
_cell.angle_beta   90.00
_cell.angle_gamma   90.00
#
_symmetry.space_group_name_H-M   'P 1'
#
loop_
_entity.id
_entity.type
_entity.pdbx_description
1 polymer ?
#
loop_
_entity_poly.entity_id
_entity_poly.type
_entity_poly.pdbx_seq_one_letter_code
_entity_poly.pdbx_strand_id
1 'polypeptide(L)'
;MIIFFIIITAQLEHEVTDYVPETDPLVLEKLEKWQDLKFGLLMHWGTYSQWGIVESWSICPEDYGWCERKKGNNPNNYFEYKKEYENLKTTFNPTKFDPDKWAAAAKNAGMKYVV
;
A
#
# COMPACT_ATOMS: atom_id res chain seq x y z
N MET A 1 -36.07 -10.93 -31.27
CA MET A 1 -35.61 -10.95 -29.86
C MET A 1 -34.34 -10.11 -29.79
N ILE A 2 -34.47 -8.85 -29.36
CA ILE A 2 -33.36 -7.89 -29.31
C ILE A 2 -32.84 -7.92 -27.89
N ILE A 3 -31.59 -8.38 -27.71
CA ILE A 3 -30.92 -8.42 -26.43
C ILE A 3 -30.25 -7.06 -26.21
N PHE A 4 -30.81 -6.26 -25.30
CA PHE A 4 -30.17 -5.03 -24.84
C PHE A 4 -29.05 -5.39 -23.85
N PHE A 5 -27.78 -5.16 -24.22
CA PHE A 5 -26.69 -5.14 -23.30
C PHE A 5 -26.70 -3.82 -22.52
N ILE A 6 -27.09 -3.85 -21.26
CA ILE A 6 -26.89 -2.72 -20.35
C ILE A 6 -25.44 -2.79 -19.87
N ILE A 7 -24.60 -1.90 -20.39
CA ILE A 7 -23.26 -1.67 -19.84
C ILE A 7 -23.45 -0.77 -18.62
N ILE A 8 -23.37 -1.37 -17.42
CA ILE A 8 -23.27 -0.60 -16.18
C ILE A 8 -21.82 -0.16 -16.06
N THR A 9 -21.53 1.07 -16.46
CA THR A 9 -20.28 1.74 -16.10
C THR A 9 -20.41 2.18 -14.65
N ALA A 10 -19.80 1.45 -13.72
CA ALA A 10 -19.58 1.94 -12.38
C ALA A 10 -18.58 3.10 -12.47
N GLN A 11 -19.09 4.32 -12.50
CA GLN A 11 -18.28 5.50 -12.26
C GLN A 11 -17.95 5.50 -10.76
N LEU A 12 -16.70 5.21 -10.43
CA LEU A 12 -16.12 5.59 -9.15
C LEU A 12 -16.07 7.13 -9.17
N GLU A 13 -17.07 7.76 -8.57
CA GLU A 13 -16.97 9.17 -8.24
C GLU A 13 -15.87 9.32 -7.18
N HIS A 14 -14.64 9.57 -7.62
CA HIS A 14 -13.67 10.19 -6.79
C HIS A 14 -14.23 11.57 -6.44
N GLU A 15 -14.56 11.81 -5.18
CA GLU A 15 -14.72 13.19 -4.70
C GLU A 15 -13.41 13.92 -5.07
N VAL A 16 -13.52 14.76 -6.08
CA VAL A 16 -12.43 15.68 -6.42
C VAL A 16 -12.43 16.71 -5.30
N THR A 17 -11.67 16.42 -4.25
CA THR A 17 -11.33 17.46 -3.27
C THR A 17 -10.58 18.54 -4.05
N ASP A 18 -11.08 19.79 -3.97
CA ASP A 18 -10.43 20.92 -4.63
C ASP A 18 -8.94 20.90 -4.27
N TYR A 19 -8.10 20.65 -5.28
CA TYR A 19 -6.65 20.65 -5.09
C TYR A 19 -6.20 22.05 -4.69
N VAL A 20 -5.68 22.19 -3.48
CA VAL A 20 -5.04 23.43 -3.03
C VAL A 20 -3.56 23.33 -3.36
N PRO A 21 -3.04 24.15 -4.28
CA PRO A 21 -1.63 24.15 -4.62
C PRO A 21 -0.74 24.48 -3.41
N GLU A 22 0.38 23.78 -3.30
CA GLU A 22 1.41 24.12 -2.31
C GLU A 22 1.99 25.52 -2.60
N THR A 23 2.21 26.29 -1.56
CA THR A 23 2.71 27.69 -1.67
C THR A 23 4.05 27.90 -0.95
N ASP A 24 4.47 26.97 -0.08
CA ASP A 24 5.76 27.07 0.60
C ASP A 24 6.90 26.83 -0.41
N PRO A 25 7.78 27.83 -0.64
CA PRO A 25 8.84 27.72 -1.63
C PRO A 25 9.84 26.60 -1.33
N LEU A 26 10.06 26.26 -0.06
CA LEU A 26 10.95 25.16 0.32
C LEU A 26 10.34 23.79 -0.01
N VAL A 27 9.02 23.67 0.08
CA VAL A 27 8.31 22.46 -0.32
C VAL A 27 8.29 22.32 -1.83
N LEU A 28 8.01 23.40 -2.54
CA LEU A 28 8.01 23.43 -4.01
C LEU A 28 9.37 23.06 -4.58
N GLU A 29 10.45 23.60 -4.04
CA GLU A 29 11.83 23.23 -4.44
C GLU A 29 12.12 21.73 -4.23
N LYS A 30 11.66 21.16 -3.11
CA LYS A 30 11.82 19.71 -2.83
C LYS A 30 10.99 18.86 -3.78
N LEU A 31 9.77 19.27 -4.09
CA LEU A 31 8.90 18.58 -5.04
C LEU A 31 9.51 18.56 -6.43
N GLU A 32 10.05 19.69 -6.91
CA GLU A 32 10.72 19.77 -8.20
C GLU A 32 11.94 18.83 -8.25
N LYS A 33 12.80 18.88 -7.23
CA LYS A 33 13.94 17.96 -7.12
C LYS A 33 13.52 16.50 -7.11
N TRP A 34 12.46 16.17 -6.38
CA TRP A 34 11.94 14.80 -6.33
C TRP A 34 11.39 14.35 -7.68
N GLN A 35 10.62 15.21 -8.36
CA GLN A 35 10.09 14.93 -9.69
C GLN A 35 11.20 14.68 -10.71
N ASP A 36 12.34 15.37 -10.59
CA ASP A 36 13.50 15.20 -11.47
C ASP A 36 14.24 13.87 -11.26
N LEU A 37 14.06 13.22 -10.12
CA LEU A 37 14.63 11.89 -9.89
C LEU A 37 14.03 10.82 -10.81
N LYS A 38 12.77 10.98 -11.27
CA LYS A 38 12.02 10.19 -12.25
C LYS A 38 11.80 8.73 -11.87
N PHE A 39 12.79 8.03 -11.30
CA PHE A 39 12.75 6.59 -11.09
C PHE A 39 13.18 6.22 -9.67
N GLY A 40 12.28 5.55 -8.93
CA GLY A 40 12.50 5.11 -7.56
C GLY A 40 12.00 3.71 -7.29
N LEU A 41 12.40 3.15 -6.15
CA LEU A 41 11.90 1.90 -5.61
C LEU A 41 10.72 2.20 -4.68
N LEU A 42 9.55 1.65 -4.99
CA LEU A 42 8.43 1.59 -4.06
C LEU A 42 8.41 0.22 -3.40
N MET A 43 8.43 0.18 -2.06
CA MET A 43 8.54 -1.06 -1.33
C MET A 43 7.49 -1.17 -0.23
N HIS A 44 6.65 -2.19 -0.35
CA HIS A 44 5.66 -2.55 0.64
C HIS A 44 6.14 -3.76 1.42
N TRP A 45 6.51 -3.54 2.68
CA TRP A 45 7.03 -4.58 3.55
C TRP A 45 6.75 -4.29 5.02
N GLY A 46 6.20 -5.27 5.72
CA GLY A 46 5.81 -5.13 7.12
C GLY A 46 5.39 -6.45 7.76
N THR A 47 4.76 -6.38 8.92
CA THR A 47 4.31 -7.56 9.68
C THR A 47 3.37 -8.46 8.88
N TYR A 48 2.55 -7.90 8.02
CA TYR A 48 1.65 -8.60 7.11
C TYR A 48 2.37 -9.58 6.16
N SER A 49 3.66 -9.36 5.89
CA SER A 49 4.46 -10.27 5.08
C SER A 49 4.59 -11.66 5.69
N GLN A 50 4.46 -11.79 7.04
CA GLN A 50 4.43 -13.09 7.71
C GLN A 50 3.21 -13.93 7.32
N TRP A 51 2.08 -13.28 7.05
CA TRP A 51 0.85 -13.93 6.59
C TRP A 51 0.79 -14.08 5.06
N GLY A 52 1.65 -13.38 4.32
CA GLY A 52 1.60 -13.34 2.86
C GLY A 52 0.31 -12.72 2.34
N ILE A 53 -0.17 -11.67 3.02
CA ILE A 53 -1.35 -10.89 2.63
C ILE A 53 -0.95 -9.52 2.11
N VAL A 54 -1.89 -8.86 1.44
CA VAL A 54 -1.66 -7.54 0.85
C VAL A 54 -1.71 -6.46 1.95
N GLU A 55 -0.56 -5.97 2.36
CA GLU A 55 -0.41 -4.87 3.30
C GLU A 55 -1.34 -4.97 4.54
N SER A 56 -1.85 -3.82 5.01
CA SER A 56 -2.80 -3.74 6.13
C SER A 56 -4.27 -3.67 5.69
N TRP A 57 -4.57 -3.91 4.43
CA TRP A 57 -5.92 -3.75 3.88
C TRP A 57 -6.96 -4.62 4.57
N SER A 58 -6.55 -5.80 5.02
CA SER A 58 -7.44 -6.74 5.73
C SER A 58 -7.91 -6.25 7.11
N ILE A 59 -7.30 -5.18 7.67
CA ILE A 59 -7.75 -4.55 8.93
C ILE A 59 -8.66 -3.34 8.71
N CYS A 60 -9.23 -3.19 7.53
CA CYS A 60 -10.35 -2.29 7.30
C CYS A 60 -11.58 -2.81 8.04
N PRO A 61 -12.30 -1.97 8.83
CA PRO A 61 -13.47 -2.41 9.60
C PRO A 61 -14.69 -2.68 8.71
N GLU A 62 -14.76 -2.05 7.55
CA GLU A 62 -15.86 -2.19 6.60
C GLU A 62 -15.71 -3.47 5.77
N ASP A 63 -16.84 -4.04 5.35
CA ASP A 63 -16.88 -5.20 4.47
C ASP A 63 -16.81 -4.79 2.99
N TYR A 64 -15.74 -4.13 2.61
CA TYR A 64 -15.45 -3.87 1.21
C TYR A 64 -14.96 -5.14 0.51
N GLY A 65 -15.31 -5.33 -0.75
CA GLY A 65 -14.93 -6.50 -1.52
C GLY A 65 -13.42 -6.75 -1.65
N TRP A 66 -12.61 -5.72 -1.39
CA TRP A 66 -11.14 -5.80 -1.36
C TRP A 66 -10.55 -6.05 0.05
N CYS A 67 -11.36 -5.96 1.11
CA CYS A 67 -10.98 -6.24 2.50
C CYS A 67 -11.07 -7.75 2.82
N GLU A 68 -10.26 -8.56 2.16
CA GLU A 68 -10.29 -10.00 2.37
C GLU A 68 -9.49 -10.43 3.61
N ARG A 69 -10.13 -11.14 4.53
CA ARG A 69 -9.52 -11.71 5.74
C ARG A 69 -9.34 -13.22 5.57
N LYS A 70 -8.26 -13.65 4.89
CA LYS A 70 -8.00 -15.06 4.55
C LYS A 70 -7.07 -15.77 5.52
N LYS A 71 -6.52 -15.07 6.50
CA LYS A 71 -5.54 -15.57 7.46
C LYS A 71 -6.02 -15.34 8.90
N GLY A 72 -5.25 -15.85 9.87
CA GLY A 72 -5.64 -15.81 11.28
C GLY A 72 -6.68 -16.88 11.63
N ASN A 73 -7.03 -16.94 12.91
CA ASN A 73 -7.98 -17.94 13.45
C ASN A 73 -9.42 -17.42 13.42
N ASN A 74 -9.61 -16.12 13.38
CA ASN A 74 -10.90 -15.45 13.49
C ASN A 74 -11.22 -14.50 12.32
N PRO A 75 -11.20 -14.97 11.07
CA PRO A 75 -11.36 -14.09 9.90
C PRO A 75 -12.73 -13.39 9.83
N ASN A 76 -13.75 -13.99 10.46
CA ASN A 76 -15.13 -13.46 10.47
C ASN A 76 -15.42 -12.53 11.64
N ASN A 77 -14.47 -12.34 12.56
CA ASN A 77 -14.58 -11.41 13.69
C ASN A 77 -13.52 -10.34 13.55
N TYR A 78 -13.93 -9.15 13.12
CA TYR A 78 -13.01 -8.04 12.87
C TYR A 78 -12.09 -7.73 14.06
N PHE A 79 -12.63 -7.66 15.28
CA PHE A 79 -11.85 -7.25 16.45
C PHE A 79 -10.80 -8.31 16.84
N GLU A 80 -11.15 -9.57 16.80
CA GLU A 80 -10.21 -10.65 17.06
C GLU A 80 -9.19 -10.79 15.94
N TYR A 81 -9.62 -10.66 14.70
CA TYR A 81 -8.72 -10.64 13.53
C TYR A 81 -7.68 -9.51 13.63
N LYS A 82 -8.14 -8.29 13.92
CA LYS A 82 -7.26 -7.13 14.09
C LYS A 82 -6.25 -7.34 15.20
N LYS A 83 -6.67 -7.89 16.34
CA LYS A 83 -5.82 -8.23 17.46
C LYS A 83 -4.76 -9.26 17.08
N GLU A 84 -5.12 -10.31 16.34
CA GLU A 84 -4.19 -11.30 15.83
C GLU A 84 -3.19 -10.67 14.85
N TYR A 85 -3.67 -9.82 13.95
CA TYR A 85 -2.82 -9.09 13.02
C TYR A 85 -1.80 -8.19 13.76
N GLU A 86 -2.26 -7.39 14.70
CA GLU A 86 -1.40 -6.50 15.49
C GLU A 86 -0.37 -7.28 16.32
N ASN A 87 -0.71 -8.50 16.74
CA ASN A 87 0.19 -9.38 17.48
C ASN A 87 1.33 -9.94 16.62
N LEU A 88 1.23 -9.91 15.29
CA LEU A 88 2.32 -10.30 14.39
C LEU A 88 3.63 -9.54 14.67
N LYS A 89 3.54 -8.32 15.23
CA LYS A 89 4.71 -7.54 15.66
C LYS A 89 5.60 -8.28 16.66
N THR A 90 5.06 -9.18 17.46
CA THR A 90 5.79 -9.92 18.48
C THR A 90 6.68 -11.02 17.90
N THR A 91 6.35 -11.49 16.70
CA THR A 91 7.07 -12.56 15.99
C THR A 91 7.80 -12.06 14.75
N PHE A 92 7.63 -10.79 14.41
CA PHE A 92 8.29 -10.18 13.26
C PHE A 92 9.79 -10.06 13.49
N ASN A 93 10.54 -10.96 12.88
CA ASN A 93 12.01 -11.01 13.02
C ASN A 93 12.65 -11.25 11.64
N PRO A 94 12.87 -10.22 10.84
CA PRO A 94 13.39 -10.33 9.47
C PRO A 94 14.92 -10.51 9.44
N THR A 95 15.41 -11.63 9.92
CA THR A 95 16.86 -11.91 10.06
C THR A 95 17.63 -11.94 8.73
N LYS A 96 16.93 -12.04 7.60
CA LYS A 96 17.53 -12.01 6.25
C LYS A 96 17.46 -10.63 5.60
N PHE A 97 16.94 -9.63 6.31
CA PHE A 97 16.91 -8.26 5.80
C PHE A 97 18.35 -7.72 5.72
N ASP A 98 18.73 -7.28 4.55
CA ASP A 98 20.05 -6.73 4.27
C ASP A 98 19.85 -5.43 3.46
N PRO A 99 19.84 -4.27 4.15
CA PRO A 99 19.59 -2.99 3.52
C PRO A 99 20.65 -2.62 2.47
N ASP A 100 21.89 -3.07 2.65
CA ASP A 100 22.96 -2.78 1.70
C ASP A 100 22.73 -3.50 0.36
N LYS A 101 22.28 -4.76 0.41
CA LYS A 101 21.90 -5.48 -0.81
C LYS A 101 20.73 -4.83 -1.52
N TRP A 102 19.72 -4.37 -0.79
CA TRP A 102 18.56 -3.72 -1.37
C TRP A 102 18.94 -2.38 -2.02
N ALA A 103 19.71 -1.57 -1.30
CA ALA A 103 20.24 -0.31 -1.83
C ALA A 103 21.11 -0.52 -3.07
N ALA A 104 21.99 -1.52 -3.05
CA ALA A 104 22.82 -1.86 -4.19
C ALA A 104 22.00 -2.32 -5.40
N ALA A 105 20.98 -3.16 -5.18
CA ALA A 105 20.10 -3.62 -6.25
C ALA A 105 19.32 -2.45 -6.87
N ALA A 106 18.74 -1.57 -6.05
CA ALA A 106 18.04 -0.37 -6.51
C ALA A 106 18.96 0.55 -7.31
N LYS A 107 20.16 0.82 -6.78
CA LYS A 107 21.17 1.65 -7.44
C LYS A 107 21.61 1.06 -8.79
N ASN A 108 21.86 -0.26 -8.84
CA ASN A 108 22.25 -0.94 -10.07
C ASN A 108 21.15 -0.92 -11.13
N ALA A 109 19.88 -0.91 -10.70
CA ALA A 109 18.72 -0.72 -11.58
C ALA A 109 18.53 0.75 -12.03
N GLY A 110 19.36 1.68 -11.55
CA GLY A 110 19.25 3.11 -11.87
C GLY A 110 18.25 3.90 -11.04
N MET A 111 17.70 3.30 -9.99
CA MET A 111 16.77 3.97 -9.08
C MET A 111 17.47 5.04 -8.25
N LYS A 112 16.80 6.15 -8.00
CA LYS A 112 17.36 7.35 -7.38
C LYS A 112 16.83 7.58 -5.96
N TYR A 113 15.71 6.97 -5.58
CA TYR A 113 15.09 7.09 -4.26
C TYR A 113 14.35 5.81 -3.90
N VAL A 114 13.97 5.69 -2.62
CA VAL A 114 13.15 4.60 -2.07
C VAL A 114 11.98 5.22 -1.31
N VAL A 115 10.79 4.63 -1.46
CA VAL A 115 9.56 4.94 -0.71
C VAL A 115 9.13 3.72 0.07
#